data_b6aa48d0309c8bbdc10712138b4081e2
#
_entry.id   b6aa48d0309c8bbdc10712138b4081e2
#
_cell.length_a   1.000
_cell.length_b   1.000
_cell.length_c   1.000
_cell.angle_alpha   90.00
_cell.angle_beta   90.00
_cell.angle_gamma   90.00
#
_symmetry.space_group_name_H-M   'P 1'
#
loop_
_entity.id
_entity.type
_entity.pdbx_description
1 polymer ?
#
loop_
_entity_poly.entity_id
_entity_poly.type
_entity_poly.pdbx_seq_one_letter_code
_entity_poly.pdbx_strand_id
1 'polypeptide(L)'
;MSEMKKIKFEANMILVAAIVALSALIFLASVAAFVLGKRPGMNLRKSDPAGVEQIKGADKNLKAFKEFGTLRIIAMPDESDAENKNGAVLVVTPWLSYEGDDSAFYEELVSRKRLFTSFFVEYFSSKTKNALLSIGEKKIKEELLDLFNSELRLGELNALYFDDYIFLD
;
A
#
# COMPACT_ATOMS: atom_id res chain seq x y z
N MET A 1 53.69 31.08 -18.59
CA MET A 1 53.09 30.64 -17.28
C MET A 1 51.87 31.45 -16.87
N SER A 2 51.65 32.66 -17.37
CA SER A 2 50.48 33.51 -17.06
C SER A 2 49.20 33.07 -17.76
N GLU A 3 49.23 32.65 -19.03
CA GLU A 3 48.05 32.28 -19.80
C GLU A 3 47.35 31.00 -19.28
N MET A 4 48.10 29.98 -18.87
CA MET A 4 47.50 28.74 -18.31
C MET A 4 46.76 28.99 -16.98
N LYS A 5 47.15 29.98 -16.19
CA LYS A 5 46.43 30.38 -14.97
C LYS A 5 45.13 31.10 -15.29
N LYS A 6 45.10 31.92 -16.34
CA LYS A 6 43.86 32.60 -16.82
C LYS A 6 42.82 31.59 -17.33
N ILE A 7 43.24 30.65 -18.16
CA ILE A 7 42.34 29.61 -18.71
C ILE A 7 41.76 28.74 -17.60
N LYS A 8 42.55 28.33 -16.58
CA LYS A 8 42.04 27.59 -15.42
C LYS A 8 41.07 28.40 -14.58
N PHE A 9 41.30 29.71 -14.43
CA PHE A 9 40.42 30.59 -13.66
C PHE A 9 39.06 30.78 -14.38
N GLU A 10 39.08 30.98 -15.70
CA GLU A 10 37.86 31.09 -16.49
C GLU A 10 37.05 29.76 -16.52
N ALA A 11 37.73 28.61 -16.67
CA ALA A 11 37.10 27.31 -16.62
C ALA A 11 36.46 27.05 -15.25
N ASN A 12 37.10 27.41 -14.14
CA ASN A 12 36.54 27.26 -12.80
C ASN A 12 35.33 28.21 -12.59
N MET A 13 35.37 29.43 -13.12
CA MET A 13 34.22 30.36 -13.06
C MET A 13 33.02 29.82 -13.84
N ILE A 14 33.25 29.22 -15.02
CA ILE A 14 32.17 28.61 -15.82
C ILE A 14 31.59 27.40 -15.06
N LEU A 15 32.43 26.57 -14.42
CA LEU A 15 32.01 25.42 -13.65
C LEU A 15 31.14 25.84 -12.43
N VAL A 16 31.58 26.88 -11.70
CA VAL A 16 30.82 27.43 -10.57
C VAL A 16 29.49 28.01 -11.05
N ALA A 17 29.48 28.76 -12.16
CA ALA A 17 28.25 29.29 -12.73
C ALA A 17 27.28 28.18 -13.15
N ALA A 18 27.77 27.09 -13.72
CA ALA A 18 26.97 25.93 -14.10
C ALA A 18 26.35 25.23 -12.88
N ILE A 19 27.14 25.06 -11.80
CA ILE A 19 26.65 24.47 -10.53
C ILE A 19 25.55 25.33 -9.92
N VAL A 20 25.73 26.64 -9.87
CA VAL A 20 24.74 27.61 -9.35
C VAL A 20 23.45 27.57 -10.17
N ALA A 21 23.58 27.55 -11.51
CA ALA A 21 22.43 27.46 -12.40
C ALA A 21 21.65 26.16 -12.21
N LEU A 22 22.37 25.03 -12.09
CA LEU A 22 21.75 23.70 -11.86
C LEU A 22 21.04 23.63 -10.50
N SER A 23 21.68 24.19 -9.47
CA SER A 23 21.09 24.28 -8.11
C SER A 23 19.82 25.13 -8.08
N ALA A 24 19.82 26.26 -8.79
CA ALA A 24 18.65 27.12 -8.92
C ALA A 24 17.51 26.43 -9.65
N LEU A 25 17.84 25.65 -10.69
CA LEU A 25 16.84 24.90 -11.48
C LEU A 25 16.19 23.79 -10.67
N ILE A 26 16.99 23.05 -9.87
CA ILE A 26 16.48 22.02 -8.95
C ILE A 26 15.59 22.66 -7.88
N PHE A 27 16.00 23.80 -7.33
CA PHE A 27 15.22 24.50 -6.31
C PHE A 27 13.88 24.99 -6.88
N LEU A 28 13.87 25.60 -8.07
CA LEU A 28 12.65 26.04 -8.76
C LEU A 28 11.72 24.85 -9.07
N ALA A 29 12.27 23.73 -9.53
CA ALA A 29 11.49 22.52 -9.81
C ALA A 29 10.87 21.95 -8.51
N SER A 30 11.62 21.99 -7.39
CA SER A 30 11.13 21.54 -6.09
C SER A 30 10.00 22.41 -5.55
N VAL A 31 10.15 23.75 -5.68
CA VAL A 31 9.10 24.72 -5.28
C VAL A 31 7.85 24.57 -6.16
N ALA A 32 8.04 24.44 -7.47
CA ALA A 32 6.93 24.22 -8.40
C ALA A 32 6.20 22.89 -8.10
N ALA A 33 6.91 21.81 -7.79
CA ALA A 33 6.32 20.53 -7.40
C ALA A 33 5.52 20.66 -6.07
N PHE A 34 6.03 21.45 -5.14
CA PHE A 34 5.35 21.70 -3.85
C PHE A 34 4.08 22.54 -4.04
N VAL A 35 4.13 23.61 -4.85
CA VAL A 35 2.98 24.50 -5.13
C VAL A 35 1.90 23.78 -5.95
N LEU A 36 2.30 22.91 -6.88
CA LEU A 36 1.37 22.09 -7.69
C LEU A 36 0.82 20.87 -6.93
N GLY A 37 1.16 20.71 -5.65
CA GLY A 37 0.70 19.59 -4.82
C GLY A 37 1.23 18.20 -5.25
N LYS A 38 2.14 18.16 -6.22
CA LYS A 38 2.80 16.93 -6.67
C LYS A 38 3.98 16.62 -5.76
N ARG A 39 3.74 15.88 -4.69
CA ARG A 39 4.82 15.35 -3.85
C ARG A 39 5.54 14.22 -4.60
N PRO A 40 6.86 14.35 -4.90
CA PRO A 40 7.61 13.26 -5.51
C PRO A 40 7.59 12.07 -4.55
N GLY A 41 7.16 10.91 -5.03
CA GLY A 41 7.05 9.67 -4.25
C GLY A 41 5.63 9.26 -3.81
N MET A 42 4.62 10.13 -3.91
CA MET A 42 3.23 9.75 -3.54
C MET A 42 2.58 8.74 -4.49
N ASN A 43 3.12 8.56 -5.70
CA ASN A 43 2.57 7.61 -6.68
C ASN A 43 3.26 6.22 -6.65
N LEU A 44 4.25 6.00 -5.78
CA LEU A 44 4.91 4.70 -5.63
C LEU A 44 4.12 3.73 -4.76
N ARG A 45 3.18 4.23 -3.98
CA ARG A 45 2.15 3.43 -3.32
C ARG A 45 0.84 3.70 -4.08
N LYS A 46 0.34 2.74 -4.84
CA LYS A 46 -1.09 2.67 -5.11
C LYS A 46 -1.76 2.35 -3.77
N SER A 47 -1.95 3.37 -2.93
CA SER A 47 -2.81 3.22 -1.77
C SER A 47 -4.21 2.87 -2.28
N ASP A 48 -4.92 2.02 -1.57
CA ASP A 48 -6.36 1.89 -1.73
C ASP A 48 -6.97 3.28 -1.86
N PRO A 49 -7.84 3.51 -2.84
CA PRO A 49 -8.30 4.85 -3.22
C PRO A 49 -9.03 5.60 -2.10
N ALA A 50 -9.38 4.94 -1.01
CA ALA A 50 -10.06 5.60 0.10
C ALA A 50 -9.57 5.08 1.46
N GLY A 51 -8.92 5.95 2.25
CA GLY A 51 -8.80 5.71 3.69
C GLY A 51 -10.19 5.72 4.36
N VAL A 52 -10.33 5.06 5.51
CA VAL A 52 -11.58 5.01 6.30
C VAL A 52 -12.23 6.38 6.50
N GLU A 53 -11.42 7.44 6.62
CA GLU A 53 -11.91 8.82 6.78
C GLU A 53 -12.55 9.38 5.50
N GLN A 54 -12.07 8.97 4.31
CA GLN A 54 -12.64 9.40 3.03
C GLN A 54 -13.96 8.70 2.74
N ILE A 55 -14.10 7.43 3.17
CA ILE A 55 -15.35 6.69 3.03
C ILE A 55 -16.44 7.30 3.93
N LYS A 56 -16.11 7.69 5.16
CA LYS A 56 -17.03 8.40 6.06
C LYS A 56 -17.54 9.74 5.52
N GLY A 57 -16.80 10.36 4.60
CA GLY A 57 -17.20 11.60 3.93
C GLY A 57 -18.03 11.41 2.66
N ALA A 58 -17.93 10.25 2.01
CA ALA A 58 -18.59 9.95 0.74
C ALA A 58 -19.97 9.30 0.93
N ASP A 59 -20.16 8.47 1.98
CA ASP A 59 -21.42 7.84 2.29
C ASP A 59 -21.62 7.77 3.80
N LYS A 60 -22.64 8.49 4.29
CA LYS A 60 -22.90 8.64 5.74
C LYS A 60 -23.26 7.35 6.45
N ASN A 61 -23.57 6.30 5.70
CA ASN A 61 -24.03 5.01 6.23
C ASN A 61 -22.93 3.93 6.26
N LEU A 62 -21.73 4.19 5.72
CA LEU A 62 -20.65 3.20 5.73
C LEU A 62 -19.90 3.19 7.05
N LYS A 63 -19.73 2.01 7.61
CA LYS A 63 -18.91 1.72 8.80
C LYS A 63 -17.71 0.86 8.47
N ALA A 64 -16.71 0.94 9.34
CA ALA A 64 -15.48 0.17 9.20
C ALA A 64 -15.33 -0.83 10.35
N PHE A 65 -15.08 -2.10 10.02
CA PHE A 65 -14.71 -3.15 10.95
C PHE A 65 -13.19 -3.35 10.90
N LYS A 66 -12.49 -2.97 11.97
CA LYS A 66 -11.01 -2.93 12.06
C LYS A 66 -10.43 -3.93 13.07
N GLU A 67 -11.22 -4.87 13.54
CA GLU A 67 -10.87 -5.73 14.67
C GLU A 67 -9.77 -6.78 14.37
N PHE A 68 -9.33 -6.93 13.11
CA PHE A 68 -8.32 -7.94 12.75
C PHE A 68 -6.92 -7.59 13.27
N GLY A 69 -6.58 -6.28 13.32
CA GLY A 69 -5.24 -5.82 13.59
C GLY A 69 -4.27 -6.17 12.45
N THR A 70 -2.98 -6.13 12.75
CA THR A 70 -1.93 -6.46 11.78
C THR A 70 -1.62 -7.95 11.82
N LEU A 71 -1.78 -8.62 10.69
CA LEU A 71 -1.48 -10.03 10.50
C LEU A 71 -0.08 -10.18 9.89
N ARG A 72 0.67 -11.18 10.37
CA ARG A 72 1.95 -11.59 9.81
C ARG A 72 1.83 -13.04 9.35
N ILE A 73 1.90 -13.25 8.04
CA ILE A 73 1.63 -14.53 7.41
C ILE A 73 2.85 -14.91 6.56
N ILE A 74 3.31 -16.15 6.69
CA ILE A 74 4.38 -16.67 5.85
C ILE A 74 3.73 -17.20 4.58
N ALA A 75 4.07 -16.61 3.42
CA ALA A 75 3.66 -17.11 2.12
C ALA A 75 4.34 -18.45 1.81
N MET A 76 3.75 -19.23 0.89
CA MET A 76 4.34 -20.48 0.46
C MET A 76 5.79 -20.26 -0.01
N PRO A 77 6.74 -21.12 0.38
CA PRO A 77 8.10 -21.09 -0.13
C PRO A 77 8.13 -21.19 -1.66
N ASP A 78 9.08 -20.48 -2.28
CA ASP A 78 9.33 -20.56 -3.72
C ASP A 78 10.76 -21.05 -3.96
N GLU A 79 10.88 -22.32 -4.39
CA GLU A 79 12.20 -22.94 -4.64
C GLU A 79 12.95 -22.28 -5.81
N SER A 80 12.22 -21.60 -6.70
CA SER A 80 12.79 -20.87 -7.84
C SER A 80 13.37 -19.50 -7.44
N ASP A 81 12.99 -18.98 -6.28
CA ASP A 81 13.41 -17.68 -5.76
C ASP A 81 14.47 -17.88 -4.66
N ALA A 82 15.73 -17.48 -4.96
CA ALA A 82 16.85 -17.65 -4.03
C ALA A 82 16.67 -16.88 -2.72
N GLU A 83 15.93 -15.76 -2.75
CA GLU A 83 15.69 -14.88 -1.60
C GLU A 83 14.53 -15.40 -0.73
N ASN A 84 13.57 -16.11 -1.32
CA ASN A 84 12.33 -16.54 -0.65
C ASN A 84 12.19 -18.05 -0.45
N LYS A 85 13.32 -18.78 -0.35
CA LYS A 85 13.33 -20.24 -0.15
C LYS A 85 12.57 -20.70 1.10
N ASN A 86 12.45 -19.87 2.12
CA ASN A 86 11.74 -20.17 3.36
C ASN A 86 10.33 -19.55 3.41
N GLY A 87 9.90 -18.93 2.31
CA GLY A 87 8.66 -18.15 2.24
C GLY A 87 8.83 -16.71 2.72
N ALA A 88 8.34 -15.75 1.95
CA ALA A 88 8.33 -14.34 2.32
C ALA A 88 7.31 -14.08 3.42
N VAL A 89 7.62 -13.17 4.34
CA VAL A 89 6.66 -12.75 5.37
C VAL A 89 5.78 -11.62 4.82
N LEU A 90 4.48 -11.87 4.68
CA LEU A 90 3.50 -10.84 4.37
C LEU A 90 3.03 -10.18 5.67
N VAL A 91 3.11 -8.86 5.72
CA VAL A 91 2.48 -8.02 6.73
C VAL A 91 1.26 -7.37 6.11
N VAL A 92 0.08 -7.64 6.64
CA VAL A 92 -1.18 -7.09 6.13
C VAL A 92 -2.06 -6.60 7.29
N THR A 93 -2.64 -5.41 7.14
CA THR A 93 -3.58 -4.83 8.11
C THR A 93 -4.95 -4.67 7.43
N PRO A 94 -5.79 -5.73 7.46
CA PRO A 94 -7.08 -5.73 6.77
C PRO A 94 -8.16 -5.03 7.58
N TRP A 95 -9.10 -4.41 6.88
CA TRP A 95 -10.35 -3.93 7.44
C TRP A 95 -11.48 -4.01 6.41
N LEU A 96 -12.71 -4.10 6.90
CA LEU A 96 -13.90 -4.29 6.09
C LEU A 96 -14.81 -3.07 6.18
N SER A 97 -15.46 -2.71 5.07
CA SER A 97 -16.55 -1.74 5.10
C SER A 97 -17.89 -2.44 4.94
N TYR A 98 -18.88 -1.94 5.67
CA TYR A 98 -20.26 -2.42 5.61
C TYR A 98 -21.23 -1.27 5.79
N GLU A 99 -22.49 -1.49 5.36
CA GLU A 99 -23.51 -0.47 5.40
C GLU A 99 -24.40 -0.62 6.64
N GLY A 100 -24.76 0.51 7.26
CA GLY A 100 -25.80 0.59 8.27
C GLY A 100 -25.35 0.69 9.72
N ASP A 101 -26.34 0.93 10.59
CA ASP A 101 -26.22 0.99 12.04
C ASP A 101 -26.71 -0.31 12.71
N ASP A 102 -26.66 -1.43 12.00
CA ASP A 102 -27.15 -2.71 12.50
C ASP A 102 -26.15 -3.32 13.50
N SER A 103 -26.52 -3.31 14.77
CA SER A 103 -25.73 -3.90 15.85
C SER A 103 -25.66 -5.42 15.73
N ALA A 104 -26.70 -6.07 15.20
CA ALA A 104 -26.70 -7.53 15.05
C ALA A 104 -25.72 -7.97 13.97
N PHE A 105 -25.61 -7.22 12.88
CA PHE A 105 -24.59 -7.49 11.85
C PHE A 105 -23.18 -7.26 12.38
N TYR A 106 -22.95 -6.20 13.17
CA TYR A 106 -21.65 -5.99 13.83
C TYR A 106 -21.30 -7.15 14.77
N GLU A 107 -22.24 -7.64 15.56
CA GLU A 107 -22.03 -8.80 16.43
C GLU A 107 -21.73 -10.07 15.63
N GLU A 108 -22.38 -10.27 14.48
CA GLU A 108 -22.01 -11.35 13.56
C GLU A 108 -20.57 -11.22 13.10
N LEU A 109 -20.13 -10.03 12.65
CA LEU A 109 -18.74 -9.80 12.24
C LEU A 109 -17.74 -10.11 13.38
N VAL A 110 -18.02 -9.68 14.59
CA VAL A 110 -17.21 -9.98 15.76
C VAL A 110 -17.13 -11.50 16.01
N SER A 111 -18.25 -12.20 15.93
CA SER A 111 -18.33 -13.65 16.12
C SER A 111 -17.54 -14.41 15.04
N ARG A 112 -17.57 -13.92 13.79
CA ARG A 112 -16.88 -14.51 12.62
C ARG A 112 -15.42 -14.08 12.50
N LYS A 113 -14.93 -13.16 13.31
CA LYS A 113 -13.55 -12.65 13.24
C LYS A 113 -12.50 -13.74 13.13
N ARG A 114 -12.58 -14.80 13.95
CA ARG A 114 -11.62 -15.91 13.92
C ARG A 114 -11.66 -16.67 12.60
N LEU A 115 -12.84 -16.90 12.06
CA LEU A 115 -13.04 -17.57 10.78
C LEU A 115 -12.41 -16.73 9.66
N PHE A 116 -12.70 -15.45 9.60
CA PHE A 116 -12.13 -14.54 8.59
C PHE A 116 -10.61 -14.43 8.71
N THR A 117 -10.08 -14.39 9.93
CA THR A 117 -8.62 -14.46 10.15
C THR A 117 -8.03 -15.76 9.59
N SER A 118 -8.69 -16.91 9.76
CA SER A 118 -8.21 -18.17 9.18
C SER A 118 -8.24 -18.15 7.66
N PHE A 119 -9.22 -17.52 7.04
CA PHE A 119 -9.27 -17.36 5.59
C PHE A 119 -8.12 -16.50 5.06
N PHE A 120 -7.78 -15.40 5.74
CA PHE A 120 -6.59 -14.63 5.39
C PHE A 120 -5.32 -15.49 5.46
N VAL A 121 -5.14 -16.22 6.56
CA VAL A 121 -3.96 -17.06 6.74
C VAL A 121 -3.90 -18.14 5.66
N GLU A 122 -4.98 -18.87 5.43
CA GLU A 122 -5.05 -19.93 4.41
C GLU A 122 -4.80 -19.38 3.00
N TYR A 123 -5.46 -18.28 2.65
CA TYR A 123 -5.33 -17.68 1.33
C TYR A 123 -3.89 -17.28 1.03
N PHE A 124 -3.23 -16.60 1.95
CA PHE A 124 -1.88 -16.09 1.74
C PHE A 124 -0.80 -17.15 1.92
N SER A 125 -0.95 -18.08 2.87
CA SER A 125 0.02 -19.15 3.08
C SER A 125 -0.02 -20.23 2.00
N SER A 126 -1.11 -20.33 1.25
CA SER A 126 -1.24 -21.30 0.14
C SER A 126 -0.61 -20.85 -1.18
N LYS A 127 -0.06 -19.66 -1.25
CA LYS A 127 0.48 -19.06 -2.48
C LYS A 127 1.88 -18.49 -2.24
N THR A 128 2.74 -18.55 -3.28
CA THR A 128 4.06 -17.91 -3.23
C THR A 128 3.93 -16.39 -3.34
N LYS A 129 4.95 -15.65 -2.90
CA LYS A 129 5.03 -14.18 -3.07
C LYS A 129 4.82 -13.78 -4.54
N ASN A 130 5.50 -14.48 -5.48
CA ASN A 130 5.40 -14.17 -6.90
C ASN A 130 3.98 -14.42 -7.44
N ALA A 131 3.31 -15.48 -6.99
CA ALA A 131 1.91 -15.76 -7.34
C ALA A 131 0.98 -14.65 -6.81
N LEU A 132 1.13 -14.23 -5.56
CA LEU A 132 0.33 -13.14 -4.97
C LEU A 132 0.54 -11.81 -5.69
N LEU A 133 1.78 -11.46 -6.03
CA LEU A 133 2.08 -10.26 -6.80
C LEU A 133 1.48 -10.30 -8.21
N SER A 134 1.48 -11.49 -8.84
CA SER A 134 0.89 -11.70 -10.17
C SER A 134 -0.64 -11.59 -10.17
N ILE A 135 -1.32 -12.14 -9.14
CA ILE A 135 -2.77 -12.02 -8.96
C ILE A 135 -3.16 -10.55 -8.79
N GLY A 136 -2.39 -9.82 -8.00
CA GLY A 136 -2.59 -8.42 -7.71
C GLY A 136 -3.62 -8.17 -6.60
N GLU A 137 -3.37 -7.13 -5.82
CA GLU A 137 -4.12 -6.78 -4.62
C GLU A 137 -5.64 -6.64 -4.85
N LYS A 138 -6.04 -6.05 -5.97
CA LYS A 138 -7.46 -5.85 -6.29
C LYS A 138 -8.21 -7.18 -6.37
N LYS A 139 -7.66 -8.14 -7.11
CA LYS A 139 -8.29 -9.46 -7.29
C LYS A 139 -8.29 -10.27 -6.00
N ILE A 140 -7.21 -10.18 -5.21
CA ILE A 140 -7.12 -10.80 -3.88
C ILE A 140 -8.26 -10.31 -2.97
N LYS A 141 -8.51 -8.99 -2.96
CA LYS A 141 -9.59 -8.39 -2.17
C LYS A 141 -10.97 -8.84 -2.64
N GLU A 142 -11.19 -8.92 -3.94
CA GLU A 142 -12.45 -9.41 -4.52
C GLU A 142 -12.71 -10.87 -4.12
N GLU A 143 -11.72 -11.76 -4.28
CA GLU A 143 -11.85 -13.17 -3.93
C GLU A 143 -12.10 -13.40 -2.43
N LEU A 144 -11.39 -12.66 -1.57
CA LEU A 144 -11.58 -12.74 -0.12
C LEU A 144 -12.93 -12.14 0.31
N LEU A 145 -13.37 -11.05 -0.31
CA LEU A 145 -14.65 -10.41 -0.02
C LEU A 145 -15.83 -11.34 -0.35
N ASP A 146 -15.78 -12.01 -1.51
CA ASP A 146 -16.77 -13.00 -1.92
C ASP A 146 -16.81 -14.16 -0.92
N LEU A 147 -15.64 -14.65 -0.48
CA LEU A 147 -15.56 -15.71 0.51
C LEU A 147 -16.16 -15.29 1.86
N PHE A 148 -15.89 -14.07 2.33
CA PHE A 148 -16.46 -13.56 3.57
C PHE A 148 -17.97 -13.39 3.48
N ASN A 149 -18.47 -12.83 2.38
CA ASN A 149 -19.91 -12.65 2.16
C ASN A 149 -20.65 -13.98 2.10
N SER A 150 -20.03 -15.04 1.59
CA SER A 150 -20.64 -16.39 1.59
C SER A 150 -20.89 -16.96 2.99
N GLU A 151 -20.18 -16.48 4.00
CA GLU A 151 -20.30 -16.92 5.40
C GLU A 151 -21.22 -16.05 6.26
N LEU A 152 -21.61 -14.87 5.75
CA LEU A 152 -22.47 -13.94 6.47
C LEU A 152 -23.96 -14.25 6.22
N ARG A 153 -24.80 -13.89 7.20
CA ARG A 153 -26.26 -14.16 7.15
C ARG A 153 -27.11 -12.93 7.39
N LEU A 154 -26.59 -11.95 8.13
CA LEU A 154 -27.37 -10.78 8.55
C LEU A 154 -27.14 -9.55 7.67
N GLY A 155 -26.14 -9.58 6.82
CA GLY A 155 -25.81 -8.47 5.91
C GLY A 155 -24.66 -8.83 4.99
N GLU A 156 -24.19 -7.84 4.23
CA GLU A 156 -23.10 -7.98 3.27
C GLU A 156 -22.01 -6.95 3.52
N LEU A 157 -20.77 -7.31 3.21
CA LEU A 157 -19.63 -6.42 3.21
C LEU A 157 -19.53 -5.72 1.86
N ASN A 158 -19.30 -4.41 1.87
CA ASN A 158 -19.17 -3.62 0.66
C ASN A 158 -17.77 -3.72 0.05
N ALA A 159 -16.73 -3.73 0.89
CA ALA A 159 -15.35 -3.78 0.43
C ALA A 159 -14.39 -4.29 1.50
N LEU A 160 -13.28 -4.88 1.04
CA LEU A 160 -12.10 -5.22 1.83
C LEU A 160 -10.98 -4.26 1.48
N TYR A 161 -10.30 -3.76 2.49
CA TYR A 161 -9.17 -2.83 2.37
C TYR A 161 -7.96 -3.35 3.15
N PHE A 162 -6.77 -2.95 2.71
CA PHE A 162 -5.52 -3.19 3.41
C PHE A 162 -4.83 -1.84 3.70
N ASP A 163 -4.65 -1.50 4.96
CA ASP A 163 -3.86 -0.32 5.36
C ASP A 163 -2.37 -0.60 5.11
N ASP A 164 -1.91 -1.83 5.38
CA ASP A 164 -0.59 -2.34 5.03
C ASP A 164 -0.75 -3.60 4.17
N TYR A 165 0.09 -3.73 3.14
CA TYR A 165 0.26 -4.93 2.32
C TYR A 165 1.71 -4.99 1.84
N ILE A 166 2.59 -5.55 2.67
CA ILE A 166 4.04 -5.45 2.51
C ILE A 166 4.66 -6.84 2.65
N PHE A 167 5.49 -7.24 1.69
CA PHE A 167 6.35 -8.41 1.83
C PHE A 167 7.68 -7.99 2.46
N LEU A 168 8.09 -8.74 3.47
CA LEU A 168 9.40 -8.66 4.09
C LEU A 168 10.21 -9.86 3.61
N ASP A 169 11.35 -9.59 3.03
CA ASP A 169 12.33 -10.59 2.55
C ASP A 169 13.36 -10.88 3.63
#